data_75d38b3c4c01a3821bf5de66f7ed053f
#
_entry.id   75d38b3c4c01a3821bf5de66f7ed053f
#
_cell.length_a   1.000
_cell.length_b   1.000
_cell.length_c   1.000
_cell.angle_alpha   90.00
_cell.angle_beta   90.00
_cell.angle_gamma   90.00
#
_symmetry.space_group_name_H-M   'P 1'
#
loop_
_entity.id
_entity.type
_entity.pdbx_description
1 polymer ?
#
loop_
_entity_poly.entity_id
_entity_poly.type
_entity_poly.pdbx_seq_one_letter_code
_entity_poly.pdbx_strand_id
1 'polypeptide(L)'
;MKKYVSEFVGTLVLVLVGCGVAVVSKGNLVATALAFGLSVMAMAYSVGSVSGGHFNPAITLGMLMDKRIKVAEALKYCLAQVLGALSGSAILYGILSGSVLADAGLGANGYGTQSAIGIGLFAALVVEVVLTCIFVYTAMCVSKDKDFKGAGLIIGLTLTLVHLIGINLTGTSVNPARSLAPAILLMGTAIKQVWVFIVGPFVGAFFAGLLYNGLNKRTRK
;
A
#
# COMPACT_ATOMS: atom_id res chain seq x y z
N MET A 1 8.34 -8.74 19.22
CA MET A 1 8.41 -7.26 19.26
C MET A 1 9.06 -6.67 18.00
N LYS A 2 10.33 -7.05 17.66
CA LYS A 2 11.09 -6.48 16.53
C LYS A 2 10.33 -6.46 15.18
N LYS A 3 9.61 -7.54 14.84
CA LYS A 3 8.83 -7.63 13.59
C LYS A 3 7.74 -6.55 13.48
N TYR A 4 7.03 -6.27 14.58
CA TYR A 4 5.95 -5.27 14.58
C TYR A 4 6.50 -3.85 14.47
N VAL A 5 7.66 -3.59 15.11
CA VAL A 5 8.37 -2.33 14.94
C VAL A 5 8.84 -2.15 13.49
N SER A 6 9.31 -3.22 12.85
CA SER A 6 9.70 -3.23 11.44
C SER A 6 8.51 -2.88 10.53
N GLU A 7 7.35 -3.51 10.73
CA GLU A 7 6.13 -3.22 9.97
C GLU A 7 5.63 -1.79 10.20
N PHE A 8 5.68 -1.31 11.45
CA PHE A 8 5.35 0.07 11.81
C PHE A 8 6.25 1.08 11.07
N VAL A 9 7.58 0.91 11.18
CA VAL A 9 8.55 1.84 10.56
C VAL A 9 8.44 1.82 9.04
N GLY A 10 8.36 0.63 8.43
CA GLY A 10 8.24 0.51 6.98
C GLY A 10 6.96 1.17 6.44
N THR A 11 5.83 1.00 7.14
CA THR A 11 4.57 1.63 6.73
C THR A 11 4.56 3.14 7.01
N LEU A 12 5.19 3.59 8.10
CA LEU A 12 5.37 5.01 8.39
C LEU A 12 6.12 5.70 7.25
N VAL A 13 7.27 5.15 6.86
CA VAL A 13 8.10 5.73 5.78
C VAL A 13 7.36 5.71 4.45
N LEU A 14 6.68 4.59 4.12
CA LEU A 14 5.87 4.49 2.91
C LEU A 14 4.85 5.63 2.82
N VAL A 15 4.09 5.86 3.89
CA VAL A 15 3.02 6.86 3.89
C VAL A 15 3.58 8.28 3.95
N LEU A 16 4.54 8.53 4.83
CA LEU A 16 5.17 9.86 4.95
C LEU A 16 5.79 10.31 3.63
N VAL A 17 6.59 9.44 3.00
CA VAL A 17 7.33 9.81 1.77
C VAL A 17 6.40 9.73 0.55
N GLY A 18 5.65 8.64 0.38
CA GLY A 18 4.77 8.47 -0.79
C GLY A 18 3.68 9.52 -0.86
N CYS A 19 2.91 9.71 0.23
CA CYS A 19 1.89 10.76 0.30
C CYS A 19 2.51 12.15 0.34
N GLY A 20 3.66 12.31 1.01
CA GLY A 20 4.38 13.58 1.05
C GLY A 20 4.77 14.07 -0.34
N VAL A 21 5.39 13.21 -1.17
CA VAL A 21 5.73 13.56 -2.55
C VAL A 21 4.48 13.82 -3.37
N ALA A 22 3.40 13.05 -3.20
CA ALA A 22 2.14 13.31 -3.88
C ALA A 22 1.65 14.75 -3.65
N VAL A 23 1.76 15.24 -2.41
CA VAL A 23 1.35 16.61 -2.04
C VAL A 23 2.35 17.65 -2.53
N VAL A 24 3.64 17.51 -2.18
CA VAL A 24 4.62 18.57 -2.44
C VAL A 24 4.95 18.71 -3.94
N SER A 25 4.80 17.64 -4.71
CA SER A 25 4.96 17.65 -6.16
C SER A 25 3.68 18.07 -6.92
N LYS A 26 2.60 18.44 -6.17
CA LYS A 26 1.29 18.81 -6.73
C LYS A 26 0.72 17.72 -7.63
N GLY A 27 0.83 16.46 -7.21
CA GLY A 27 0.31 15.33 -7.96
C GLY A 27 1.12 14.91 -9.19
N ASN A 28 2.41 15.27 -9.26
CA ASN A 28 3.26 14.79 -10.35
C ASN A 28 3.26 13.25 -10.37
N LEU A 29 2.74 12.70 -11.47
CA LEU A 29 2.51 11.26 -11.63
C LEU A 29 3.78 10.43 -11.41
N VAL A 30 4.85 10.79 -12.13
CA VAL A 30 6.10 10.00 -12.12
C VAL A 30 6.80 10.12 -10.77
N ALA A 31 6.91 11.33 -10.22
CA ALA A 31 7.53 11.56 -8.93
C ALA A 31 6.78 10.80 -7.82
N THR A 32 5.45 10.85 -7.82
CA THR A 32 4.62 10.16 -6.83
C THR A 32 4.75 8.63 -6.96
N ALA A 33 4.66 8.09 -8.18
CA ALA A 33 4.80 6.65 -8.42
C ALA A 33 6.17 6.14 -7.96
N LEU A 34 7.24 6.84 -8.28
CA LEU A 34 8.59 6.52 -7.83
C LEU A 34 8.72 6.60 -6.31
N ALA A 35 8.16 7.63 -5.66
CA ALA A 35 8.25 7.80 -4.22
C ALA A 35 7.63 6.61 -3.46
N PHE A 36 6.45 6.14 -3.88
CA PHE A 36 5.83 4.95 -3.29
C PHE A 36 6.67 3.70 -3.50
N GLY A 37 7.12 3.43 -4.72
CA GLY A 37 7.91 2.24 -5.01
C GLY A 37 9.28 2.24 -4.34
N LEU A 38 10.01 3.36 -4.38
CA LEU A 38 11.32 3.51 -3.75
C LEU A 38 11.23 3.43 -2.22
N SER A 39 10.15 3.94 -1.60
CA SER A 39 9.92 3.80 -0.16
C SER A 39 9.81 2.32 0.25
N VAL A 40 9.01 1.53 -0.48
CA VAL A 40 8.92 0.08 -0.22
C VAL A 40 10.26 -0.61 -0.45
N MET A 41 10.94 -0.29 -1.55
CA MET A 41 12.25 -0.86 -1.84
C MET A 41 13.25 -0.56 -0.72
N ALA A 42 13.39 0.69 -0.32
CA ALA A 42 14.30 1.12 0.75
C ALA A 42 13.99 0.41 2.07
N MET A 43 12.71 0.33 2.45
CA MET A 43 12.31 -0.32 3.70
C MET A 43 12.42 -1.83 3.64
N ALA A 44 12.19 -2.46 2.48
CA ALA A 44 12.40 -3.89 2.31
C ALA A 44 13.87 -4.29 2.56
N TYR A 45 14.82 -3.48 2.09
CA TYR A 45 16.25 -3.74 2.33
C TYR A 45 16.74 -3.27 3.71
N SER A 46 16.07 -2.31 4.36
CA SER A 46 16.47 -1.81 5.68
C SER A 46 15.91 -2.67 6.81
N VAL A 47 14.59 -2.82 6.87
CA VAL A 47 13.90 -3.48 8.00
C VAL A 47 13.14 -4.74 7.58
N GLY A 48 12.98 -4.98 6.28
CA GLY A 48 12.19 -6.10 5.76
C GLY A 48 12.77 -7.47 6.12
N SER A 49 14.07 -7.61 6.30
CA SER A 49 14.72 -8.85 6.76
C SER A 49 14.24 -9.31 8.15
N VAL A 50 13.67 -8.40 8.95
CA VAL A 50 13.19 -8.70 10.31
C VAL A 50 11.75 -9.23 10.32
N SER A 51 10.88 -8.69 9.45
CA SER A 51 9.44 -9.00 9.44
C SER A 51 8.96 -9.75 8.20
N GLY A 52 9.73 -9.73 7.13
CA GLY A 52 9.29 -10.11 5.79
C GLY A 52 8.87 -8.91 4.95
N GLY A 53 8.79 -7.70 5.54
CA GLY A 53 8.58 -6.45 4.82
C GLY A 53 7.23 -6.35 4.12
N HIS A 54 6.13 -6.64 4.83
CA HIS A 54 4.80 -6.53 4.24
C HIS A 54 4.38 -5.07 4.04
N PHE A 55 4.47 -4.24 5.10
CA PHE A 55 4.09 -2.82 5.14
C PHE A 55 2.69 -2.50 4.57
N ASN A 56 1.83 -3.53 4.48
CA ASN A 56 0.56 -3.47 3.78
C ASN A 56 -0.36 -4.61 4.23
N PRO A 57 -1.60 -4.32 4.72
CA PRO A 57 -2.56 -5.35 5.10
C PRO A 57 -2.98 -6.27 3.94
N ALA A 58 -3.03 -5.77 2.69
CA ALA A 58 -3.35 -6.60 1.52
C ALA A 58 -2.24 -7.62 1.22
N ILE A 59 -0.95 -7.22 1.29
CA ILE A 59 0.17 -8.17 1.21
C ILE A 59 0.10 -9.17 2.36
N THR A 60 -0.20 -8.71 3.58
CA THR A 60 -0.32 -9.58 4.76
C THR A 60 -1.40 -10.64 4.55
N LEU A 61 -2.54 -10.30 3.92
CA LEU A 61 -3.58 -11.26 3.54
C LEU A 61 -3.06 -12.27 2.50
N GLY A 62 -2.34 -11.84 1.47
CA GLY A 62 -1.73 -12.74 0.49
C GLY A 62 -0.78 -13.77 1.15
N MET A 63 0.06 -13.31 2.05
CA MET A 63 0.98 -14.18 2.79
C MET A 63 0.25 -15.11 3.76
N LEU A 64 -0.88 -14.68 4.34
CA LEU A 64 -1.76 -15.51 5.16
C LEU A 64 -2.39 -16.64 4.33
N MET A 65 -2.86 -16.35 3.11
CA MET A 65 -3.46 -17.35 2.20
C MET A 65 -2.44 -18.40 1.75
N ASP A 66 -1.17 -18.06 1.63
CA ASP A 66 -0.07 -19.02 1.38
C ASP A 66 0.50 -19.66 2.66
N LYS A 67 -0.13 -19.40 3.82
CA LYS A 67 0.26 -19.95 5.14
C LYS A 67 1.67 -19.55 5.60
N ARG A 68 2.24 -18.48 5.08
CA ARG A 68 3.55 -17.94 5.50
C ARG A 68 3.48 -17.20 6.84
N ILE A 69 2.28 -16.78 7.24
CA ILE A 69 2.02 -16.11 8.51
C ILE A 69 0.74 -16.70 9.13
N LYS A 70 0.66 -16.76 10.45
CA LYS A 70 -0.54 -17.20 11.18
C LYS A 70 -1.51 -16.04 11.37
N VAL A 71 -2.82 -16.32 11.51
CA VAL A 71 -3.87 -15.30 11.65
C VAL A 71 -3.57 -14.32 12.78
N ALA A 72 -3.22 -14.81 13.98
CA ALA A 72 -2.92 -13.95 15.12
C ALA A 72 -1.72 -13.01 14.87
N GLU A 73 -0.72 -13.44 14.09
CA GLU A 73 0.43 -12.61 13.73
C GLU A 73 0.06 -11.63 12.62
N ALA A 74 -0.75 -12.05 11.65
CA ALA A 74 -1.27 -11.18 10.59
C ALA A 74 -2.07 -9.99 11.15
N LEU A 75 -2.93 -10.23 12.13
CA LEU A 75 -3.68 -9.16 12.81
C LEU A 75 -2.75 -8.15 13.51
N LYS A 76 -1.69 -8.63 14.18
CA LYS A 76 -0.69 -7.76 14.82
C LYS A 76 0.13 -6.97 13.78
N TYR A 77 0.40 -7.56 12.61
CA TYR A 77 1.03 -6.85 11.50
C TYR A 77 0.13 -5.73 10.99
N CYS A 78 -1.14 -6.03 10.70
CA CYS A 78 -2.11 -5.03 10.25
C CYS A 78 -2.24 -3.87 11.27
N LEU A 79 -2.28 -4.17 12.57
CA LEU A 79 -2.30 -3.14 13.61
C LEU A 79 -1.03 -2.27 13.57
N ALA A 80 0.15 -2.87 13.50
CA ALA A 80 1.42 -2.16 13.41
C ALA A 80 1.50 -1.28 12.14
N GLN A 81 1.02 -1.81 11.01
CA GLN A 81 0.95 -1.10 9.73
C GLN A 81 0.01 0.10 9.80
N VAL A 82 -1.18 -0.06 10.38
CA VAL A 82 -2.14 1.06 10.56
C VAL A 82 -1.57 2.14 11.48
N LEU A 83 -0.95 1.75 12.60
CA LEU A 83 -0.31 2.71 13.51
C LEU A 83 0.87 3.44 12.82
N GLY A 84 1.68 2.72 12.03
CA GLY A 84 2.75 3.31 11.23
C GLY A 84 2.23 4.31 10.20
N ALA A 85 1.17 3.94 9.47
CA ALA A 85 0.53 4.80 8.49
C ALA A 85 -0.04 6.07 9.13
N LEU A 86 -0.75 5.94 10.26
CA LEU A 86 -1.28 7.09 11.03
C LEU A 86 -0.16 8.02 11.49
N SER A 87 0.94 7.46 11.99
CA SER A 87 2.11 8.25 12.40
C SER A 87 2.73 8.98 11.20
N GLY A 88 2.90 8.30 10.05
CA GLY A 88 3.41 8.91 8.82
C GLY A 88 2.53 10.06 8.32
N SER A 89 1.20 9.85 8.30
CA SER A 89 0.24 10.91 7.93
C SER A 89 0.22 12.05 8.93
N ALA A 90 0.32 11.78 10.23
CA ALA A 90 0.35 12.82 11.27
C ALA A 90 1.62 13.67 11.19
N ILE A 91 2.78 13.06 10.95
CA ILE A 91 4.04 13.79 10.72
C ILE A 91 3.91 14.66 9.46
N LEU A 92 3.37 14.11 8.36
CA LEU A 92 3.14 14.88 7.13
C LEU A 92 2.21 16.07 7.38
N TYR A 93 1.10 15.85 8.09
CA TYR A 93 0.18 16.92 8.47
C TYR A 93 0.89 18.01 9.27
N GLY A 94 1.70 17.64 10.27
CA GLY A 94 2.49 18.61 11.05
C GLY A 94 3.49 19.41 10.21
N ILE A 95 4.16 18.77 9.25
CA ILE A 95 5.09 19.44 8.31
C ILE A 95 4.34 20.45 7.42
N LEU A 96 3.14 20.08 6.94
CA LEU A 96 2.38 20.92 6.01
C LEU A 96 1.55 22.00 6.68
N SER A 97 1.22 21.89 7.98
CA SER A 97 0.29 22.78 8.69
C SER A 97 0.71 24.24 8.69
N GLY A 98 2.00 24.53 8.58
CA GLY A 98 2.54 25.90 8.47
C GLY A 98 2.84 26.36 7.03
N SER A 99 2.38 25.64 6.02
CA SER A 99 2.72 25.91 4.62
C SER A 99 1.48 26.26 3.79
N VAL A 100 1.71 26.75 2.58
CA VAL A 100 0.66 26.98 1.55
C VAL A 100 -0.03 25.66 1.10
N LEU A 101 0.46 24.50 1.53
CA LEU A 101 -0.07 23.18 1.22
C LEU A 101 -0.86 22.57 2.39
N ALA A 102 -1.19 23.35 3.43
CA ALA A 102 -1.90 22.86 4.61
C ALA A 102 -3.20 22.11 4.27
N ASP A 103 -3.94 22.57 3.24
CA ASP A 103 -5.20 22.00 2.80
C ASP A 103 -5.07 21.04 1.60
N ALA A 104 -3.85 20.62 1.24
CA ALA A 104 -3.59 19.85 0.02
C ALA A 104 -3.93 18.35 0.10
N GLY A 105 -4.70 17.91 1.11
CA GLY A 105 -5.36 16.60 1.12
C GLY A 105 -4.52 15.40 1.51
N LEU A 106 -3.33 15.56 2.06
CA LEU A 106 -2.44 14.51 2.62
C LEU A 106 -2.25 13.26 1.72
N GLY A 107 -2.42 13.40 0.39
CA GLY A 107 -2.33 12.30 -0.55
C GLY A 107 -3.42 11.23 -0.38
N ALA A 108 -4.62 11.61 0.09
CA ALA A 108 -5.74 10.69 0.22
C ALA A 108 -6.21 10.14 -1.13
N ASN A 109 -6.76 8.94 -1.10
CA ASN A 109 -7.40 8.32 -2.26
C ASN A 109 -8.84 8.82 -2.44
N GLY A 110 -9.34 8.77 -3.68
CA GLY A 110 -10.71 9.16 -3.96
C GLY A 110 -11.21 8.73 -5.34
N TYR A 111 -12.52 8.88 -5.54
CA TYR A 111 -13.19 8.67 -6.82
C TYR A 111 -14.21 9.79 -7.07
N GLY A 112 -14.88 9.78 -8.23
CA GLY A 112 -15.75 10.86 -8.62
C GLY A 112 -14.99 12.18 -8.73
N THR A 113 -15.42 13.21 -8.02
CA THR A 113 -14.78 14.53 -7.99
C THR A 113 -13.38 14.54 -7.37
N GLN A 114 -13.01 13.48 -6.65
CA GLN A 114 -11.66 13.32 -6.07
C GLN A 114 -10.70 12.57 -7.01
N SER A 115 -11.19 12.04 -8.13
CA SER A 115 -10.37 11.43 -9.19
C SER A 115 -9.92 12.49 -10.19
N ALA A 116 -8.67 12.42 -10.64
CA ALA A 116 -8.15 13.36 -11.65
C ALA A 116 -8.91 13.29 -12.99
N ILE A 117 -9.51 12.13 -13.28
CA ILE A 117 -10.28 11.90 -14.51
C ILE A 117 -11.77 11.60 -14.24
N GLY A 118 -12.23 11.74 -13.00
CA GLY A 118 -13.64 11.64 -12.64
C GLY A 118 -14.24 10.23 -12.67
N ILE A 119 -13.45 9.14 -12.44
CA ILE A 119 -14.01 7.79 -12.48
C ILE A 119 -15.03 7.55 -11.37
N GLY A 120 -16.10 6.80 -11.71
CA GLY A 120 -17.15 6.45 -10.75
C GLY A 120 -16.74 5.33 -9.78
N LEU A 121 -17.59 5.10 -8.78
CA LEU A 121 -17.40 4.10 -7.73
C LEU A 121 -17.05 2.70 -8.25
N PHE A 122 -17.82 2.18 -9.21
CA PHE A 122 -17.60 0.82 -9.70
C PHE A 122 -16.24 0.69 -10.39
N ALA A 123 -15.86 1.67 -11.22
CA ALA A 123 -14.56 1.68 -11.87
C ALA A 123 -13.42 1.80 -10.84
N ALA A 124 -13.59 2.60 -9.80
CA ALA A 124 -12.61 2.71 -8.71
C ALA A 124 -12.41 1.37 -7.98
N LEU A 125 -13.48 0.64 -7.67
CA LEU A 125 -13.39 -0.70 -7.09
C LEU A 125 -12.63 -1.66 -8.00
N VAL A 126 -12.96 -1.69 -9.30
CA VAL A 126 -12.28 -2.56 -10.27
C VAL A 126 -10.79 -2.23 -10.36
N VAL A 127 -10.45 -0.95 -10.42
CA VAL A 127 -9.06 -0.48 -10.44
C VAL A 127 -8.31 -0.98 -9.20
N GLU A 128 -8.85 -0.77 -8.01
CA GLU A 128 -8.18 -1.18 -6.76
C GLU A 128 -8.05 -2.71 -6.66
N VAL A 129 -9.06 -3.47 -7.09
CA VAL A 129 -9.00 -4.94 -7.12
C VAL A 129 -7.91 -5.42 -8.08
N VAL A 130 -7.89 -4.90 -9.31
CA VAL A 130 -6.94 -5.37 -10.35
C VAL A 130 -5.51 -4.98 -9.99
N LEU A 131 -5.27 -3.72 -9.61
CA LEU A 131 -3.92 -3.25 -9.29
C LEU A 131 -3.37 -3.93 -8.04
N THR A 132 -4.21 -4.16 -7.03
CA THR A 132 -3.79 -4.91 -5.84
C THR A 132 -3.51 -6.37 -6.16
N CYS A 133 -4.34 -7.00 -7.01
CA CYS A 133 -4.10 -8.38 -7.44
C CYS A 133 -2.72 -8.52 -8.11
N ILE A 134 -2.37 -7.63 -9.04
CA ILE A 134 -1.06 -7.60 -9.69
C ILE A 134 0.06 -7.43 -8.65
N PHE A 135 -0.07 -6.44 -7.78
CA PHE A 135 0.95 -6.11 -6.81
C PHE A 135 1.18 -7.24 -5.80
N VAL A 136 0.12 -7.77 -5.18
CA VAL A 136 0.20 -8.83 -4.17
C VAL A 136 0.67 -10.15 -4.80
N TYR A 137 0.17 -10.49 -5.99
CA TYR A 137 0.62 -11.69 -6.70
C TYR A 137 2.13 -11.65 -6.97
N THR A 138 2.64 -10.54 -7.49
CA THR A 138 4.09 -10.37 -7.71
C THR A 138 4.86 -10.48 -6.40
N ALA A 139 4.40 -9.81 -5.34
CA ALA A 139 5.05 -9.89 -4.03
C ALA A 139 5.10 -11.33 -3.50
N MET A 140 4.01 -12.10 -3.65
CA MET A 140 3.97 -13.52 -3.25
C MET A 140 4.95 -14.38 -4.05
N CYS A 141 5.08 -14.13 -5.35
CA CYS A 141 5.98 -14.89 -6.24
C CYS A 141 7.45 -14.63 -5.90
N VAL A 142 7.86 -13.36 -5.82
CA VAL A 142 9.27 -13.02 -5.66
C VAL A 142 9.81 -13.24 -4.24
N SER A 143 8.93 -13.24 -3.23
CA SER A 143 9.29 -13.52 -1.84
C SER A 143 9.17 -15.00 -1.45
N LYS A 144 8.90 -15.89 -2.44
CA LYS A 144 8.83 -17.34 -2.20
C LYS A 144 10.20 -17.90 -1.82
N ASP A 145 11.22 -17.52 -2.57
CA ASP A 145 12.61 -17.90 -2.33
C ASP A 145 13.26 -16.85 -1.41
N LYS A 146 13.62 -17.28 -0.20
CA LYS A 146 14.28 -16.42 0.79
C LYS A 146 15.71 -16.04 0.42
N ASP A 147 16.33 -16.80 -0.44
CA ASP A 147 17.70 -16.54 -0.91
C ASP A 147 17.74 -15.54 -2.07
N PHE A 148 16.59 -15.27 -2.69
CA PHE A 148 16.48 -14.29 -3.75
C PHE A 148 16.58 -12.86 -3.20
N LYS A 149 17.74 -12.24 -3.37
CA LYS A 149 18.03 -10.88 -2.86
C LYS A 149 17.30 -9.77 -3.62
N GLY A 150 16.76 -10.04 -4.80
CA GLY A 150 16.06 -9.07 -5.65
C GLY A 150 14.60 -8.81 -5.27
N ALA A 151 14.01 -9.51 -4.29
CA ALA A 151 12.60 -9.42 -3.98
C ALA A 151 12.14 -7.98 -3.66
N GLY A 152 12.87 -7.28 -2.79
CA GLY A 152 12.54 -5.89 -2.41
C GLY A 152 12.56 -4.93 -3.60
N LEU A 153 13.52 -5.09 -4.52
CA LEU A 153 13.61 -4.30 -5.75
C LEU A 153 12.36 -4.53 -6.64
N ILE A 154 12.01 -5.79 -6.91
CA ILE A 154 10.88 -6.12 -7.77
C ILE A 154 9.55 -5.67 -7.15
N ILE A 155 9.37 -5.85 -5.84
CA ILE A 155 8.16 -5.39 -5.15
C ILE A 155 8.03 -3.86 -5.24
N GLY A 156 9.12 -3.12 -4.99
CA GLY A 156 9.12 -1.66 -5.11
C GLY A 156 8.83 -1.19 -6.55
N LEU A 157 9.47 -1.78 -7.55
CA LEU A 157 9.20 -1.46 -8.96
C LEU A 157 7.78 -1.84 -9.38
N THR A 158 7.21 -2.93 -8.86
CA THR A 158 5.81 -3.28 -9.12
C THR A 158 4.86 -2.28 -8.48
N LEU A 159 5.18 -1.77 -7.29
CA LEU A 159 4.39 -0.69 -6.69
C LEU A 159 4.45 0.58 -7.54
N THR A 160 5.63 0.96 -8.05
CA THR A 160 5.77 2.05 -9.02
C THR A 160 4.90 1.81 -10.25
N LEU A 161 4.95 0.61 -10.84
CA LEU A 161 4.19 0.25 -12.03
C LEU A 161 2.67 0.46 -11.84
N VAL A 162 2.10 -0.07 -10.74
CA VAL A 162 0.66 0.09 -10.48
C VAL A 162 0.28 1.53 -10.13
N HIS A 163 1.20 2.31 -9.56
CA HIS A 163 0.99 3.74 -9.31
C HIS A 163 0.99 4.56 -10.60
N LEU A 164 1.83 4.22 -11.58
CA LEU A 164 1.88 4.93 -12.88
C LEU A 164 0.52 4.92 -13.60
N ILE A 165 -0.24 3.86 -13.50
CA ILE A 165 -1.60 3.81 -14.08
C ILE A 165 -2.66 4.33 -13.09
N GLY A 166 -2.56 4.00 -11.81
CA GLY A 166 -3.65 4.17 -10.86
C GLY A 166 -3.75 5.56 -10.24
N ILE A 167 -2.67 6.37 -10.21
CA ILE A 167 -2.69 7.68 -9.54
C ILE A 167 -3.79 8.58 -10.08
N ASN A 168 -3.89 8.75 -11.39
CA ASN A 168 -4.90 9.60 -11.99
C ASN A 168 -6.32 9.02 -11.91
N LEU A 169 -6.45 7.71 -11.64
CA LEU A 169 -7.73 7.02 -11.50
C LEU A 169 -8.28 7.18 -10.07
N THR A 170 -7.50 6.79 -9.05
CA THR A 170 -7.97 6.68 -7.65
C THR A 170 -6.99 7.30 -6.65
N GLY A 171 -5.85 7.80 -7.10
CA GLY A 171 -4.70 8.08 -6.23
C GLY A 171 -3.93 6.82 -5.83
N THR A 172 -4.28 5.67 -6.34
CA THR A 172 -3.76 4.31 -6.09
C THR A 172 -3.64 3.98 -4.61
N SER A 173 -4.54 3.14 -4.12
CA SER A 173 -4.43 2.60 -2.77
C SER A 173 -3.48 1.41 -2.73
N VAL A 174 -3.95 0.30 -3.23
CA VAL A 174 -3.37 -1.05 -3.14
C VAL A 174 -2.89 -1.44 -1.73
N ASN A 175 -3.25 -0.62 -0.73
CA ASN A 175 -2.82 -0.73 0.67
C ASN A 175 -3.86 -0.10 1.62
N PRO A 176 -4.66 -0.91 2.34
CA PRO A 176 -5.67 -0.41 3.26
C PRO A 176 -5.14 0.55 4.33
N ALA A 177 -3.95 0.29 4.89
CA ALA A 177 -3.37 1.16 5.92
C ALA A 177 -2.96 2.53 5.36
N ARG A 178 -2.38 2.55 4.15
CA ARG A 178 -1.98 3.77 3.44
C ARG A 178 -3.19 4.67 3.13
N SER A 179 -4.35 4.09 2.87
CA SER A 179 -5.56 4.87 2.55
C SER A 179 -6.33 5.30 3.79
N LEU A 180 -6.37 4.46 4.81
CA LEU A 180 -7.08 4.73 6.06
C LEU A 180 -6.48 5.93 6.81
N ALA A 181 -5.16 6.03 6.86
CA ALA A 181 -4.47 7.03 7.67
C ALA A 181 -4.77 8.48 7.26
N PRO A 182 -4.57 8.91 6.00
CA PRO A 182 -4.93 10.27 5.59
C PRO A 182 -6.45 10.50 5.67
N ALA A 183 -7.28 9.48 5.41
CA ALA A 183 -8.74 9.61 5.48
C ALA A 183 -9.23 9.92 6.90
N ILE A 184 -8.62 9.32 7.93
CA ILE A 184 -8.94 9.61 9.34
C ILE A 184 -8.55 11.03 9.72
N LEU A 185 -7.41 11.54 9.25
CA LEU A 185 -6.97 12.89 9.60
C LEU A 185 -7.75 13.98 8.86
N LEU A 186 -8.15 13.71 7.61
CA LEU A 186 -8.88 14.67 6.78
C LEU A 186 -10.39 14.66 7.04
N MET A 187 -10.95 13.51 7.43
CA MET A 187 -12.38 13.31 7.56
C MET A 187 -13.16 13.59 6.24
N GLY A 188 -14.33 14.20 6.30
CA GLY A 188 -15.07 14.68 5.13
C GLY A 188 -15.32 13.61 4.06
N THR A 189 -15.00 13.92 2.80
CA THR A 189 -15.17 13.02 1.65
C THR A 189 -14.20 11.83 1.70
N ALA A 190 -12.98 12.05 2.19
CA ALA A 190 -11.95 11.00 2.25
C ALA A 190 -12.41 9.83 3.13
N ILE A 191 -12.94 10.11 4.35
CA ILE A 191 -13.41 9.05 5.24
C ILE A 191 -14.68 8.36 4.70
N LYS A 192 -15.54 9.08 3.98
CA LYS A 192 -16.74 8.50 3.35
C LYS A 192 -16.40 7.54 2.20
N GLN A 193 -15.29 7.78 1.51
CA GLN A 193 -14.86 6.99 0.36
C GLN A 193 -13.84 5.88 0.71
N VAL A 194 -13.21 5.93 1.89
CA VAL A 194 -12.10 5.04 2.27
C VAL A 194 -12.44 3.55 2.20
N TRP A 195 -13.70 3.18 2.38
CA TRP A 195 -14.12 1.77 2.32
C TRP A 195 -13.80 1.10 0.99
N VAL A 196 -13.83 1.83 -0.13
CA VAL A 196 -13.43 1.34 -1.47
C VAL A 196 -11.97 0.91 -1.45
N PHE A 197 -11.14 1.70 -0.79
CA PHE A 197 -9.68 1.54 -0.65
C PHE A 197 -9.27 0.56 0.46
N ILE A 198 -10.25 -0.01 1.16
CA ILE A 198 -10.09 -1.14 2.07
C ILE A 198 -10.59 -2.42 1.37
N VAL A 199 -11.83 -2.39 0.88
CA VAL A 199 -12.47 -3.57 0.27
C VAL A 199 -11.79 -3.97 -1.03
N GLY A 200 -11.54 -3.01 -1.93
CA GLY A 200 -10.87 -3.27 -3.21
C GLY A 200 -9.53 -3.99 -3.05
N PRO A 201 -8.59 -3.44 -2.25
CA PRO A 201 -7.32 -4.10 -1.99
C PRO A 201 -7.44 -5.47 -1.33
N PHE A 202 -8.35 -5.68 -0.38
CA PHE A 202 -8.52 -7.02 0.21
C PHE A 202 -9.09 -8.03 -0.79
N VAL A 203 -10.04 -7.64 -1.62
CA VAL A 203 -10.56 -8.49 -2.70
C VAL A 203 -9.47 -8.80 -3.73
N GLY A 204 -8.66 -7.80 -4.12
CA GLY A 204 -7.53 -8.00 -5.02
C GLY A 204 -6.48 -8.96 -4.45
N ALA A 205 -6.14 -8.82 -3.16
CA ALA A 205 -5.23 -9.73 -2.47
C ALA A 205 -5.79 -11.15 -2.37
N PHE A 206 -7.10 -11.31 -2.18
CA PHE A 206 -7.77 -12.61 -2.19
C PHE A 206 -7.63 -13.29 -3.55
N PHE A 207 -7.90 -12.59 -4.66
CA PHE A 207 -7.70 -13.13 -6.01
C PHE A 207 -6.23 -13.44 -6.30
N ALA A 208 -5.30 -12.60 -5.85
CA ALA A 208 -3.86 -12.87 -5.94
C ALA A 208 -3.48 -14.18 -5.24
N GLY A 209 -3.99 -14.40 -4.03
CA GLY A 209 -3.78 -15.64 -3.27
C GLY A 209 -4.37 -16.87 -3.95
N LEU A 210 -5.56 -16.77 -4.53
CA LEU A 210 -6.17 -17.87 -5.29
C LEU A 210 -5.33 -18.22 -6.53
N LEU A 211 -4.95 -17.20 -7.31
CA LEU A 211 -4.12 -17.36 -8.50
C LEU A 211 -2.76 -17.98 -8.15
N TYR A 212 -2.11 -17.45 -7.13
CA TYR A 212 -0.82 -17.96 -6.66
C TYR A 212 -0.91 -19.43 -6.25
N ASN A 213 -1.89 -19.79 -5.44
CA ASN A 213 -2.10 -21.16 -4.99
C ASN A 213 -2.46 -22.11 -6.16
N GLY A 214 -3.27 -21.64 -7.12
CA GLY A 214 -3.62 -22.41 -8.30
C GLY A 214 -2.41 -22.78 -9.17
N LEU A 215 -1.56 -21.79 -9.46
CA LEU A 215 -0.39 -21.97 -10.32
C LEU A 215 0.78 -22.69 -9.63
N ASN A 216 0.93 -22.54 -8.30
CA ASN A 216 2.07 -23.12 -7.57
C ASN A 216 1.77 -24.47 -6.88
N LYS A 217 0.54 -24.97 -6.86
CA LYS A 217 0.20 -26.29 -6.29
C LYS A 217 0.86 -27.46 -7.01
N ARG A 218 1.19 -27.33 -8.30
CA ARG A 218 1.83 -28.39 -9.10
C ARG A 218 3.31 -28.67 -8.75
N THR A 219 3.96 -27.78 -8.03
CA THR A 219 5.40 -27.91 -7.66
C THR A 219 5.62 -28.49 -6.26
N ARG A 220 4.55 -28.87 -5.53
CA ARG A 220 4.65 -29.47 -4.18
C ARG A 220 4.52 -31.01 -4.14
N LYS A 221 4.65 -31.68 -5.31
CA LYS A 221 4.74 -33.17 -5.36
C LYS A 221 6.18 -33.62 -5.36
#